data_e107675e99bbea9d48871c57dbbbf8d0
#
_entry.id   e107675e99bbea9d48871c57dbbbf8d0
#
_cell.length_a   1.000
_cell.length_b   1.000
_cell.length_c   1.000
_cell.angle_alpha   90.00
_cell.angle_beta   90.00
_cell.angle_gamma   90.00
#
_symmetry.space_group_name_H-M   'P 1'
#
loop_
_entity.id
_entity.type
_entity.pdbx_description
1 polymer ?
#
loop_
_entity_poly.entity_id
_entity_poly.type
_entity_poly.pdbx_seq_one_letter_code
_entity_poly.pdbx_strand_id
1 'polypeptide(L)'
;MHEEKEERGSQMSFLEHLDELRKRLVNIVITIVVAFVFCWFVSGYIFDFLSVPIRHALSEAAQNEVPLDGLAGPEKSVPLSALAAGDRGRYIFNKQTKLGPNVIQPGVSVDAVVIEGPDGKTALYTDEALIAGNDLIPKGVRLPVDLAATSKGEDPFERLIVTTAVEPFTLYVTVSLYAAIALSIPLILLQVWGFISPALYKHEKAYVTPFVLLSSVSFVGGAAFAYYILFPPAVKYLLGLGEDFRLLLRASDYFDFITIIMLAMGIIFQMPAITYVLARIGIVSAGFLVRSWKISIVVILIVAAVVSPTGDIPNMMLFAAPMMVLYVVSIGIALVFGKKRTKTVEI
;
A
#
# COMPACT_ATOMS: atom_id res chain seq x y z
N MET A 1 37.83 43.13 -5.78
CA MET A 1 38.53 41.89 -5.34
C MET A 1 38.28 41.52 -3.87
N HIS A 2 37.96 42.47 -2.98
CA HIS A 2 37.59 42.20 -1.59
C HIS A 2 36.12 41.79 -1.40
N GLU A 3 35.21 42.31 -2.23
CA GLU A 3 33.76 42.02 -2.16
C GLU A 3 33.38 40.60 -2.63
N GLU A 4 34.11 40.01 -3.61
CA GLU A 4 33.87 38.64 -4.08
C GLU A 4 34.26 37.54 -3.06
N LYS A 5 35.11 37.86 -2.09
CA LYS A 5 35.50 36.93 -1.03
C LYS A 5 34.47 36.84 0.11
N GLU A 6 33.67 37.88 0.33
CA GLU A 6 32.62 37.87 1.35
C GLU A 6 31.33 37.19 0.87
N GLU A 7 31.09 37.09 -0.45
CA GLU A 7 29.93 36.39 -1.00
C GLU A 7 30.06 34.86 -1.01
N ARG A 8 31.28 34.33 -1.07
CA ARG A 8 31.51 32.90 -0.84
C ARG A 8 31.48 32.68 0.66
N GLY A 9 30.35 32.09 1.16
CA GLY A 9 30.30 31.60 2.54
C GLY A 9 31.60 30.86 2.85
N SER A 10 32.11 30.98 4.09
CA SER A 10 33.42 30.49 4.49
C SER A 10 33.62 29.08 3.95
N GLN A 11 34.67 28.87 3.13
CA GLN A 11 35.00 27.54 2.63
C GLN A 11 35.36 26.69 3.85
N MET A 12 34.42 25.88 4.31
CA MET A 12 34.66 24.91 5.36
C MET A 12 35.76 23.95 4.89
N SER A 13 36.70 23.63 5.77
CA SER A 13 37.67 22.58 5.49
C SER A 13 36.96 21.24 5.33
N PHE A 14 37.56 20.32 4.58
CA PHE A 14 36.99 18.97 4.38
C PHE A 14 36.68 18.29 5.73
N LEU A 15 37.51 18.48 6.73
CA LEU A 15 37.31 17.91 8.08
C LEU A 15 36.12 18.54 8.80
N GLU A 16 35.92 19.87 8.67
CA GLU A 16 34.74 20.56 9.23
C GLU A 16 33.46 20.10 8.58
N HIS A 17 33.49 19.82 7.27
CA HIS A 17 32.34 19.30 6.53
C HIS A 17 31.97 17.89 6.97
N LEU A 18 32.96 17.02 7.24
CA LEU A 18 32.74 15.69 7.80
C LEU A 18 32.17 15.75 9.23
N ASP A 19 32.63 16.70 10.03
CA ASP A 19 32.11 16.88 11.40
C ASP A 19 30.67 17.39 11.39
N GLU A 20 30.32 18.25 10.43
CA GLU A 20 28.94 18.67 10.21
C GLU A 20 28.04 17.51 9.77
N LEU A 21 28.50 16.68 8.83
CA LEU A 21 27.78 15.45 8.41
C LEU A 21 27.49 14.54 9.60
N ARG A 22 28.50 14.29 10.44
CA ARG A 22 28.35 13.47 11.64
C ARG A 22 27.30 14.02 12.59
N LYS A 23 27.36 15.33 12.91
CA LYS A 23 26.38 15.99 13.79
C LYS A 23 24.96 15.88 13.25
N ARG A 24 24.76 16.09 11.95
CA ARG A 24 23.44 16.00 11.31
C ARG A 24 22.92 14.59 11.28
N LEU A 25 23.79 13.59 10.99
CA LEU A 25 23.41 12.19 11.02
C LEU A 25 22.97 11.77 12.42
N VAL A 26 23.69 12.17 13.46
CA VAL A 26 23.30 11.92 14.85
C VAL A 26 21.95 12.56 15.18
N ASN A 27 21.71 13.80 14.73
CA ASN A 27 20.42 14.48 14.92
C ASN A 27 19.27 13.74 14.20
N ILE A 28 19.50 13.22 13.00
CA ILE A 28 18.51 12.41 12.27
C ILE A 28 18.16 11.16 13.08
N VAL A 29 19.18 10.43 13.55
CA VAL A 29 18.96 9.21 14.37
C VAL A 29 18.18 9.54 15.64
N ILE A 30 18.57 10.60 16.38
CA ILE A 30 17.84 11.05 17.57
C ILE A 30 16.39 11.38 17.23
N THR A 31 16.14 12.10 16.13
CA THR A 31 14.80 12.46 15.68
C THR A 31 13.95 11.22 15.42
N ILE A 32 14.52 10.22 14.72
CA ILE A 32 13.81 8.96 14.43
C ILE A 32 13.52 8.20 15.74
N VAL A 33 14.48 8.14 16.68
CA VAL A 33 14.28 7.46 17.97
C VAL A 33 13.16 8.13 18.79
N VAL A 34 13.14 9.45 18.87
CA VAL A 34 12.09 10.18 19.57
C VAL A 34 10.73 9.96 18.89
N ALA A 35 10.68 10.05 17.57
CA ALA A 35 9.47 9.77 16.80
C ALA A 35 9.02 8.30 16.97
N PHE A 36 9.95 7.36 17.04
CA PHE A 36 9.65 5.94 17.27
C PHE A 36 8.97 5.72 18.63
N VAL A 37 9.51 6.33 19.69
CA VAL A 37 8.87 6.24 21.03
C VAL A 37 7.44 6.79 20.99
N PHE A 38 7.22 7.92 20.32
CA PHE A 38 5.88 8.46 20.15
C PHE A 38 4.98 7.53 19.36
N CYS A 39 5.43 7.05 18.18
CA CYS A 39 4.66 6.13 17.33
C CYS A 39 4.37 4.79 18.00
N TRP A 40 5.26 4.34 18.89
CA TRP A 40 5.05 3.12 19.67
C TRP A 40 3.83 3.24 20.57
N PHE A 41 3.64 4.37 21.26
CA PHE A 41 2.45 4.58 22.12
C PHE A 41 1.14 4.69 21.33
N VAL A 42 1.19 5.11 20.07
CA VAL A 42 0.02 5.21 19.18
C VAL A 42 -0.07 4.08 18.17
N SER A 43 0.76 3.04 18.30
CA SER A 43 0.90 1.95 17.33
C SER A 43 -0.42 1.24 17.03
N GLY A 44 -1.32 1.10 18.00
CA GLY A 44 -2.64 0.50 17.77
C GLY A 44 -3.47 1.26 16.74
N TYR A 45 -3.50 2.59 16.82
CA TYR A 45 -4.22 3.42 15.85
C TYR A 45 -3.59 3.35 14.45
N ILE A 46 -2.24 3.30 14.39
CA ILE A 46 -1.52 3.16 13.11
C ILE A 46 -1.82 1.80 12.49
N PHE A 47 -1.82 0.75 13.29
CA PHE A 47 -2.16 -0.61 12.87
C PHE A 47 -3.59 -0.68 12.32
N ASP A 48 -4.57 -0.14 13.05
CA ASP A 48 -5.96 -0.11 12.61
C ASP A 48 -6.12 0.66 11.29
N PHE A 49 -5.46 1.82 11.17
CA PHE A 49 -5.47 2.60 9.93
C PHE A 49 -4.88 1.81 8.75
N LEU A 50 -3.72 1.21 8.92
CA LEU A 50 -3.06 0.42 7.85
C LEU A 50 -3.84 -0.86 7.49
N SER A 51 -4.67 -1.37 8.39
CA SER A 51 -5.45 -2.57 8.15
C SER A 51 -6.72 -2.37 7.33
N VAL A 52 -7.18 -1.11 7.16
CA VAL A 52 -8.41 -0.81 6.42
C VAL A 52 -8.40 -1.34 4.98
N PRO A 53 -7.35 -1.16 4.15
CA PRO A 53 -7.36 -1.63 2.77
C PRO A 53 -7.48 -3.15 2.65
N ILE A 54 -6.82 -3.92 3.53
CA ILE A 54 -6.90 -5.38 3.48
C ILE A 54 -8.26 -5.88 3.94
N ARG A 55 -8.88 -5.23 4.93
CA ARG A 55 -10.25 -5.57 5.35
C ARG A 55 -11.23 -5.42 4.19
N HIS A 56 -11.12 -4.34 3.41
CA HIS A 56 -11.94 -4.16 2.22
C HIS A 56 -11.65 -5.21 1.15
N ALA A 57 -10.38 -5.45 0.82
CA ALA A 57 -10.01 -6.43 -0.19
C ALA A 57 -10.45 -7.86 0.18
N LEU A 58 -10.28 -8.25 1.45
CA LEU A 58 -10.71 -9.56 1.95
C LEU A 58 -12.24 -9.68 2.03
N SER A 59 -12.95 -8.59 2.37
CA SER A 59 -14.41 -8.59 2.39
C SER A 59 -14.98 -8.71 0.97
N GLU A 60 -14.39 -8.06 -0.03
CA GLU A 60 -14.75 -8.22 -1.44
C GLU A 60 -14.48 -9.65 -1.94
N ALA A 61 -13.32 -10.21 -1.61
CA ALA A 61 -12.97 -11.58 -1.95
C ALA A 61 -13.92 -12.59 -1.26
N ALA A 62 -14.30 -12.34 0.00
CA ALA A 62 -15.22 -13.18 0.74
C ALA A 62 -16.65 -13.16 0.20
N GLN A 63 -17.09 -12.02 -0.34
CA GLN A 63 -18.42 -11.93 -0.99
C GLN A 63 -18.49 -12.75 -2.27
N ASN A 64 -17.35 -13.08 -2.88
CA ASN A 64 -17.27 -13.89 -4.08
C ASN A 64 -17.14 -15.41 -3.79
N GLU A 65 -16.89 -15.82 -2.54
CA GLU A 65 -16.73 -17.21 -2.16
C GLU A 65 -17.92 -17.71 -1.34
N VAL A 66 -18.90 -18.27 -2.01
CA VAL A 66 -19.83 -19.19 -1.35
C VAL A 66 -19.31 -20.60 -1.60
N PRO A 67 -19.16 -21.45 -0.58
CA PRO A 67 -18.84 -22.85 -0.77
C PRO A 67 -20.08 -23.60 -1.29
N LEU A 68 -20.48 -23.30 -2.53
CA LEU A 68 -21.46 -24.01 -3.28
C LEU A 68 -20.75 -24.81 -4.36
N ASP A 69 -20.21 -25.95 -3.92
CA ASP A 69 -19.68 -26.93 -4.84
C ASP A 69 -20.84 -27.47 -5.69
N GLY A 70 -20.87 -27.15 -6.99
CA GLY A 70 -21.74 -27.84 -7.92
C GLY A 70 -22.98 -27.13 -8.49
N LEU A 71 -23.16 -25.82 -8.31
CA LEU A 71 -24.28 -25.13 -8.99
C LEU A 71 -24.07 -24.88 -10.49
N ALA A 72 -22.85 -25.05 -11.01
CA ALA A 72 -22.52 -24.83 -12.41
C ALA A 72 -21.55 -25.84 -13.03
N GLY A 73 -21.49 -27.09 -12.54
CA GLY A 73 -20.55 -28.12 -13.01
C GLY A 73 -19.30 -28.24 -12.11
N PRO A 74 -18.42 -29.20 -12.38
CA PRO A 74 -17.35 -29.51 -11.47
C PRO A 74 -16.30 -28.43 -11.46
N GLU A 75 -16.30 -27.52 -10.50
CA GLU A 75 -15.18 -26.60 -10.21
C GLU A 75 -15.41 -25.08 -10.26
N LYS A 76 -16.63 -24.53 -10.10
CA LYS A 76 -16.74 -23.07 -9.91
C LYS A 76 -17.66 -22.71 -8.75
N SER A 77 -17.08 -22.06 -7.74
CA SER A 77 -17.83 -21.30 -6.74
C SER A 77 -18.56 -20.14 -7.46
N VAL A 78 -19.88 -20.06 -7.27
CA VAL A 78 -20.71 -19.01 -7.87
C VAL A 78 -20.91 -17.93 -6.82
N PRO A 79 -20.65 -16.63 -7.14
CA PRO A 79 -20.93 -15.54 -6.23
C PRO A 79 -22.42 -15.49 -5.86
N LEU A 80 -22.71 -15.27 -4.59
CA LEU A 80 -24.09 -15.17 -4.04
C LEU A 80 -24.96 -14.19 -4.80
N SER A 81 -24.37 -13.12 -5.32
CA SER A 81 -25.04 -12.10 -6.13
C SER A 81 -25.50 -12.62 -7.51
N ALA A 82 -24.98 -13.75 -7.96
CA ALA A 82 -25.35 -14.37 -9.24
C ALA A 82 -26.40 -15.46 -9.10
N LEU A 83 -26.83 -15.80 -7.87
CA LEU A 83 -27.84 -16.83 -7.62
C LEU A 83 -29.23 -16.23 -7.79
N ALA A 84 -29.98 -16.79 -8.74
CA ALA A 84 -31.39 -16.46 -8.98
C ALA A 84 -32.32 -17.45 -8.24
N ALA A 85 -33.52 -16.98 -7.91
CA ALA A 85 -34.55 -17.86 -7.35
C ALA A 85 -34.85 -18.98 -8.35
N GLY A 86 -34.76 -20.23 -7.89
CA GLY A 86 -34.92 -21.44 -8.71
C GLY A 86 -33.62 -22.16 -9.05
N ASP A 87 -32.46 -21.57 -8.80
CA ASP A 87 -31.18 -22.24 -9.00
C ASP A 87 -31.02 -23.41 -8.05
N ARG A 88 -30.45 -24.50 -8.55
CA ARG A 88 -30.26 -25.76 -7.81
C ARG A 88 -28.78 -26.11 -7.79
N GLY A 89 -28.34 -26.71 -6.68
CA GLY A 89 -26.97 -27.18 -6.53
C GLY A 89 -26.76 -27.98 -5.28
N ARG A 90 -25.56 -28.47 -5.09
CA ARG A 90 -25.22 -29.33 -3.95
C ARG A 90 -24.52 -28.49 -2.89
N TYR A 91 -25.11 -28.44 -1.69
CA TYR A 91 -24.52 -27.75 -0.53
C TYR A 91 -23.72 -28.76 0.30
N ILE A 92 -22.49 -28.42 0.66
CA ILE A 92 -21.61 -29.23 1.50
C ILE A 92 -21.44 -28.58 2.87
N PHE A 93 -21.72 -29.33 3.93
CA PHE A 93 -21.50 -28.83 5.30
C PHE A 93 -20.01 -28.82 5.64
N ASN A 94 -19.38 -27.69 5.67
CA ASN A 94 -17.94 -27.54 6.00
C ASN A 94 -17.66 -27.60 7.51
N LYS A 95 -18.68 -27.33 8.33
CA LYS A 95 -18.61 -27.37 9.80
C LYS A 95 -19.73 -28.22 10.36
N GLN A 96 -19.52 -28.76 11.58
CA GLN A 96 -20.59 -29.41 12.31
C GLN A 96 -21.77 -28.43 12.48
N THR A 97 -22.90 -28.74 11.90
CA THR A 97 -24.04 -27.83 11.82
C THR A 97 -25.27 -28.45 12.47
N LYS A 98 -25.94 -27.66 13.32
CA LYS A 98 -27.18 -28.11 13.96
C LYS A 98 -28.38 -27.69 13.12
N LEU A 99 -29.12 -28.66 12.59
CA LEU A 99 -30.32 -28.46 11.77
C LEU A 99 -31.52 -28.99 12.56
N GLY A 100 -32.25 -28.15 13.25
CA GLY A 100 -33.30 -28.58 14.20
C GLY A 100 -32.73 -29.42 15.33
N PRO A 101 -33.29 -30.66 15.58
CA PRO A 101 -32.76 -31.56 16.59
C PRO A 101 -31.48 -32.27 16.16
N ASN A 102 -31.13 -32.28 14.87
CA ASN A 102 -30.09 -33.10 14.28
C ASN A 102 -28.77 -32.35 14.14
N VAL A 103 -27.67 -33.08 14.34
CA VAL A 103 -26.29 -32.55 14.19
C VAL A 103 -25.67 -33.20 12.96
N ILE A 104 -25.44 -32.39 11.94
CA ILE A 104 -24.81 -32.82 10.68
C ILE A 104 -23.31 -32.69 10.79
N GLN A 105 -22.58 -33.73 10.43
CA GLN A 105 -21.13 -33.79 10.45
C GLN A 105 -20.55 -33.03 9.23
N PRO A 106 -19.32 -32.46 9.33
CA PRO A 106 -18.61 -31.89 8.19
C PRO A 106 -18.43 -32.93 7.07
N GLY A 107 -18.53 -32.48 5.81
CA GLY A 107 -18.39 -33.33 4.62
C GLY A 107 -19.70 -33.97 4.11
N VAL A 108 -20.80 -33.83 4.82
CA VAL A 108 -22.12 -34.26 4.32
C VAL A 108 -22.60 -33.26 3.28
N SER A 109 -23.12 -33.76 2.14
CA SER A 109 -23.68 -32.91 1.07
C SER A 109 -25.18 -33.14 0.92
N VAL A 110 -25.92 -32.08 0.59
CA VAL A 110 -27.35 -32.08 0.31
C VAL A 110 -27.68 -31.28 -0.92
N ASP A 111 -28.61 -31.77 -1.74
CA ASP A 111 -29.10 -30.98 -2.86
C ASP A 111 -29.98 -29.81 -2.34
N ALA A 112 -29.66 -28.61 -2.77
CA ALA A 112 -30.26 -27.40 -2.29
C ALA A 112 -30.85 -26.55 -3.47
N VAL A 113 -31.88 -25.82 -3.18
CA VAL A 113 -32.55 -24.90 -4.13
C VAL A 113 -32.64 -23.52 -3.52
N VAL A 114 -32.43 -22.50 -4.35
CA VAL A 114 -32.60 -21.09 -3.97
C VAL A 114 -34.08 -20.73 -4.07
N ILE A 115 -34.72 -20.37 -2.95
CA ILE A 115 -36.12 -19.95 -2.90
C ILE A 115 -36.18 -18.55 -2.31
N GLU A 116 -37.01 -17.70 -2.92
CA GLU A 116 -37.36 -16.38 -2.37
C GLU A 116 -38.42 -16.58 -1.26
N GLY A 117 -38.04 -16.19 -0.05
CA GLY A 117 -38.92 -16.30 1.10
C GLY A 117 -40.05 -15.25 1.10
N PRO A 118 -41.04 -15.40 1.99
CA PRO A 118 -42.16 -14.43 2.11
C PRO A 118 -41.67 -13.00 2.49
N ASP A 119 -40.45 -12.87 2.96
CA ASP A 119 -39.82 -11.58 3.34
C ASP A 119 -39.08 -10.92 2.15
N GLY A 120 -39.18 -11.45 0.93
CA GLY A 120 -38.44 -10.98 -0.25
C GLY A 120 -36.94 -11.26 -0.17
N LYS A 121 -36.52 -12.11 0.77
CA LYS A 121 -35.11 -12.53 0.93
C LYS A 121 -34.92 -13.91 0.33
N THR A 122 -33.90 -14.03 -0.51
CA THR A 122 -33.46 -15.33 -1.04
C THR A 122 -32.79 -16.15 0.06
N ALA A 123 -33.14 -17.43 0.17
CA ALA A 123 -32.52 -18.38 1.09
C ALA A 123 -32.37 -19.75 0.43
N LEU A 124 -31.41 -20.55 0.93
CA LEU A 124 -31.19 -21.91 0.47
C LEU A 124 -32.06 -22.88 1.27
N TYR A 125 -32.72 -23.77 0.55
CA TYR A 125 -33.57 -24.84 1.13
C TYR A 125 -33.13 -26.21 0.59
N THR A 126 -33.31 -27.25 1.37
CA THR A 126 -33.07 -28.63 0.92
C THR A 126 -34.03 -29.01 -0.20
N ASP A 127 -33.51 -29.47 -1.36
CA ASP A 127 -34.35 -29.94 -2.49
C ASP A 127 -34.66 -31.44 -2.40
N GLU A 128 -33.89 -32.19 -1.62
CA GLU A 128 -34.11 -33.59 -1.33
C GLU A 128 -34.13 -33.88 0.17
N ALA A 129 -34.70 -35.02 0.55
CA ALA A 129 -34.63 -35.48 1.92
C ALA A 129 -33.24 -36.05 2.21
N LEU A 130 -32.58 -35.56 3.27
CA LEU A 130 -31.25 -36.00 3.68
C LEU A 130 -31.36 -36.95 4.87
N ILE A 131 -30.70 -38.12 4.77
CA ILE A 131 -30.52 -39.01 5.91
C ILE A 131 -29.19 -38.65 6.59
N ALA A 132 -29.26 -38.05 7.77
CA ALA A 132 -28.10 -37.72 8.59
C ALA A 132 -28.07 -38.64 9.83
N GLY A 133 -27.23 -39.65 9.77
CA GLY A 133 -27.20 -40.68 10.82
C GLY A 133 -28.48 -41.51 10.88
N ASN A 134 -29.28 -41.38 11.95
CA ASN A 134 -30.54 -42.13 12.15
C ASN A 134 -31.78 -41.28 11.86
N ASP A 135 -31.62 -39.99 11.50
CA ASP A 135 -32.70 -39.05 11.35
C ASP A 135 -32.88 -38.60 9.89
N LEU A 136 -34.15 -38.46 9.48
CA LEU A 136 -34.52 -37.98 8.17
C LEU A 136 -34.79 -36.48 8.21
N ILE A 137 -33.99 -35.70 7.49
CA ILE A 137 -34.24 -34.29 7.27
C ILE A 137 -35.11 -34.12 6.02
N PRO A 138 -36.35 -33.62 6.14
CA PRO A 138 -37.25 -33.53 5.00
C PRO A 138 -36.78 -32.47 3.98
N LYS A 139 -37.31 -32.58 2.75
CA LYS A 139 -37.19 -31.52 1.73
C LYS A 139 -37.82 -30.23 2.24
N GLY A 140 -37.26 -29.08 1.85
CA GLY A 140 -37.78 -27.74 2.19
C GLY A 140 -37.33 -27.20 3.54
N VAL A 141 -36.35 -27.82 4.18
CA VAL A 141 -35.73 -27.26 5.38
C VAL A 141 -34.75 -26.14 4.98
N ARG A 142 -34.92 -24.96 5.58
CA ARG A 142 -34.00 -23.85 5.37
C ARG A 142 -32.60 -24.20 5.89
N LEU A 143 -31.63 -24.14 4.99
CA LEU A 143 -30.25 -24.30 5.36
C LEU A 143 -29.76 -23.07 6.12
N PRO A 144 -28.87 -23.21 7.11
CA PRO A 144 -28.37 -22.10 7.92
C PRO A 144 -27.34 -21.26 7.14
N VAL A 145 -27.64 -20.95 5.89
CA VAL A 145 -26.89 -20.05 5.04
C VAL A 145 -27.72 -18.77 4.97
N ASP A 146 -27.34 -17.80 5.78
CA ASP A 146 -27.92 -16.45 5.65
C ASP A 146 -27.25 -15.76 4.46
N LEU A 147 -27.94 -15.75 3.32
CA LEU A 147 -27.52 -15.04 2.13
C LEU A 147 -27.38 -13.52 2.36
N ALA A 148 -28.01 -13.02 3.43
CA ALA A 148 -27.86 -11.63 3.90
C ALA A 148 -26.85 -11.45 5.05
N ALA A 149 -26.40 -12.54 5.70
CA ALA A 149 -25.59 -12.51 6.91
C ALA A 149 -24.12 -12.89 6.71
N THR A 150 -23.72 -13.19 5.47
CA THR A 150 -22.29 -13.42 5.16
C THR A 150 -21.46 -12.13 5.34
N SER A 151 -22.13 -11.00 5.60
CA SER A 151 -21.48 -9.72 5.87
C SER A 151 -21.26 -9.41 7.36
N LYS A 152 -21.65 -10.29 8.30
CA LYS A 152 -21.60 -9.92 9.75
C LYS A 152 -20.94 -10.90 10.70
N GLY A 153 -20.29 -11.97 10.24
CA GLY A 153 -19.84 -13.05 11.13
C GLY A 153 -18.36 -13.38 11.19
N GLU A 154 -17.59 -13.10 10.18
CA GLU A 154 -16.13 -13.30 10.25
C GLU A 154 -15.46 -11.94 10.06
N ASP A 155 -14.78 -11.47 11.10
CA ASP A 155 -13.90 -10.31 10.98
C ASP A 155 -12.89 -10.63 9.85
N PRO A 156 -12.79 -9.81 8.78
CA PRO A 156 -11.81 -10.06 7.72
C PRO A 156 -10.37 -10.25 8.23
N PHE A 157 -10.13 -9.84 9.49
CA PHE A 157 -8.88 -10.09 10.20
C PHE A 157 -8.67 -11.56 10.59
N GLU A 158 -9.71 -12.39 10.74
CA GLU A 158 -9.56 -13.83 11.03
C GLU A 158 -8.85 -14.58 9.90
N ARG A 159 -8.73 -13.95 8.72
CA ARG A 159 -8.00 -14.52 7.57
C ARG A 159 -6.51 -14.22 7.58
N LEU A 160 -6.04 -13.23 8.38
CA LEU A 160 -4.62 -12.99 8.56
C LEU A 160 -4.08 -13.96 9.60
N ILE A 161 -3.11 -14.77 9.19
CA ILE A 161 -2.47 -15.73 10.08
C ILE A 161 -1.22 -15.14 10.72
N VAL A 162 -1.00 -15.52 11.96
CA VAL A 162 0.22 -15.28 12.70
C VAL A 162 0.94 -16.62 12.85
N THR A 163 2.18 -16.71 12.42
CA THR A 163 2.92 -18.00 12.36
C THR A 163 3.74 -18.26 13.62
N THR A 164 4.14 -17.20 14.32
CA THR A 164 4.95 -17.31 15.55
C THR A 164 4.41 -16.42 16.66
N ALA A 165 4.61 -16.81 17.92
CA ALA A 165 4.15 -16.02 19.07
C ALA A 165 4.81 -14.63 19.18
N VAL A 166 5.99 -14.45 18.59
CA VAL A 166 6.75 -13.17 18.59
C VAL A 166 6.29 -12.23 17.48
N GLU A 167 5.63 -12.77 16.45
CA GLU A 167 5.25 -12.02 15.25
C GLU A 167 4.36 -10.78 15.54
N PRO A 168 3.33 -10.82 16.41
CA PRO A 168 2.55 -9.64 16.73
C PRO A 168 3.39 -8.52 17.34
N PHE A 169 4.35 -8.87 18.20
CA PHE A 169 5.25 -7.88 18.81
C PHE A 169 6.14 -7.24 17.73
N THR A 170 6.76 -8.04 16.86
CA THR A 170 7.60 -7.51 15.78
C THR A 170 6.81 -6.65 14.82
N LEU A 171 5.54 -6.99 14.55
CA LEU A 171 4.64 -6.17 13.74
C LEU A 171 4.46 -4.75 14.31
N TYR A 172 4.14 -4.64 15.60
CA TYR A 172 3.99 -3.32 16.25
C TYR A 172 5.29 -2.53 16.21
N VAL A 173 6.45 -3.19 16.43
CA VAL A 173 7.78 -2.55 16.32
C VAL A 173 8.01 -2.04 14.90
N THR A 174 7.80 -2.88 13.90
CA THR A 174 8.04 -2.55 12.48
C THR A 174 7.14 -1.42 12.00
N VAL A 175 5.85 -1.49 12.26
CA VAL A 175 4.87 -0.45 11.89
C VAL A 175 5.21 0.88 12.57
N SER A 176 5.58 0.84 13.87
CA SER A 176 6.00 2.05 14.61
C SER A 176 7.27 2.65 14.05
N LEU A 177 8.24 1.82 13.60
CA LEU A 177 9.48 2.28 13.01
C LEU A 177 9.25 2.98 11.66
N TYR A 178 8.46 2.37 10.78
CA TYR A 178 8.12 2.99 9.49
C TYR A 178 7.34 4.29 9.66
N ALA A 179 6.38 4.32 10.60
CA ALA A 179 5.64 5.53 10.92
C ALA A 179 6.54 6.61 11.51
N ALA A 180 7.50 6.25 12.36
CA ALA A 180 8.49 7.18 12.91
C ALA A 180 9.38 7.79 11.83
N ILE A 181 9.85 6.97 10.88
CA ILE A 181 10.61 7.47 9.71
C ILE A 181 9.74 8.45 8.92
N ALA A 182 8.50 8.09 8.58
CA ALA A 182 7.59 8.94 7.83
C ALA A 182 7.32 10.28 8.55
N LEU A 183 7.06 10.24 9.85
CA LEU A 183 6.84 11.43 10.68
C LEU A 183 8.10 12.31 10.78
N SER A 184 9.28 11.71 10.74
CA SER A 184 10.56 12.40 10.85
C SER A 184 11.00 13.07 9.54
N ILE A 185 10.38 12.77 8.39
CA ILE A 185 10.78 13.28 7.07
C ILE A 185 11.00 14.80 7.03
N PRO A 186 10.09 15.66 7.54
CA PRO A 186 10.31 17.10 7.51
C PRO A 186 11.62 17.52 8.22
N LEU A 187 11.90 16.90 9.37
CA LEU A 187 13.11 17.19 10.15
C LEU A 187 14.36 16.58 9.49
N ILE A 188 14.24 15.40 8.90
CA ILE A 188 15.33 14.78 8.12
C ILE A 188 15.69 15.69 6.94
N LEU A 189 14.70 16.18 6.20
CA LEU A 189 14.92 17.08 5.07
C LEU A 189 15.57 18.40 5.50
N LEU A 190 15.20 18.94 6.66
CA LEU A 190 15.88 20.11 7.25
C LEU A 190 17.36 19.81 7.54
N GLN A 191 17.69 18.64 8.08
CA GLN A 191 19.07 18.26 8.35
C GLN A 191 19.87 18.06 7.06
N VAL A 192 19.27 17.36 6.08
CA VAL A 192 19.89 17.16 4.76
C VAL A 192 20.13 18.49 4.06
N TRP A 193 19.14 19.38 4.08
CA TRP A 193 19.31 20.71 3.51
C TRP A 193 20.36 21.53 4.24
N GLY A 194 20.37 21.49 5.55
CA GLY A 194 21.38 22.18 6.35
C GLY A 194 22.80 21.72 6.05
N PHE A 195 23.00 20.44 5.68
CA PHE A 195 24.27 19.91 5.21
C PHE A 195 24.69 20.46 3.84
N ILE A 196 23.73 20.65 2.93
CA ILE A 196 23.97 21.20 1.59
C ILE A 196 24.13 22.74 1.61
N SER A 197 23.46 23.42 2.53
CA SER A 197 23.39 24.87 2.63
C SER A 197 24.73 25.62 2.72
N PRO A 198 25.78 25.13 3.39
CA PRO A 198 27.09 25.81 3.41
C PRO A 198 27.73 25.95 2.03
N ALA A 199 27.44 25.02 1.12
CA ALA A 199 27.94 25.04 -0.26
C ALA A 199 27.19 26.02 -1.17
N LEU A 200 26.08 26.62 -0.69
CA LEU A 200 25.22 27.51 -1.46
C LEU A 200 25.53 28.99 -1.15
N TYR A 201 25.29 29.87 -2.14
CA TYR A 201 25.36 31.32 -1.96
C TYR A 201 24.32 31.84 -0.97
N LYS A 202 24.59 32.94 -0.28
CA LYS A 202 23.69 33.54 0.73
C LYS A 202 22.26 33.77 0.21
N HIS A 203 22.08 34.17 -1.04
CA HIS A 203 20.77 34.39 -1.67
C HIS A 203 20.04 33.09 -2.02
N GLU A 204 20.73 31.95 -2.11
CA GLU A 204 20.14 30.65 -2.42
C GLU A 204 19.57 29.95 -1.16
N LYS A 205 20.02 30.37 0.02
CA LYS A 205 19.51 29.89 1.32
C LYS A 205 18.04 30.24 1.54
N ALA A 206 17.51 31.26 0.87
CA ALA A 206 16.09 31.64 0.93
C ALA A 206 15.16 30.53 0.36
N TYR A 207 15.68 29.59 -0.44
CA TYR A 207 14.88 28.50 -1.00
C TYR A 207 14.70 27.32 -0.04
N VAL A 208 15.32 27.35 1.14
CA VAL A 208 15.24 26.27 2.15
C VAL A 208 13.81 26.04 2.62
N THR A 209 13.15 27.10 3.09
CA THR A 209 11.79 26.98 3.65
C THR A 209 10.77 26.48 2.64
N PRO A 210 10.66 27.04 1.41
CA PRO A 210 9.74 26.52 0.42
C PRO A 210 10.10 25.10 -0.02
N PHE A 211 11.38 24.73 -0.05
CA PHE A 211 11.78 23.35 -0.35
C PHE A 211 11.31 22.37 0.71
N VAL A 212 11.58 22.64 1.99
CA VAL A 212 11.18 21.74 3.08
C VAL A 212 9.66 21.58 3.13
N LEU A 213 8.91 22.69 2.96
CA LEU A 213 7.46 22.63 2.91
C LEU A 213 6.97 21.81 1.73
N LEU A 214 7.46 22.08 0.52
CA LEU A 214 7.11 21.35 -0.70
C LEU A 214 7.45 19.86 -0.56
N SER A 215 8.64 19.53 -0.08
CA SER A 215 9.08 18.17 0.15
C SER A 215 8.21 17.44 1.17
N SER A 216 7.88 18.10 2.30
CA SER A 216 7.02 17.48 3.32
C SER A 216 5.62 17.16 2.78
N VAL A 217 5.02 18.11 2.06
CA VAL A 217 3.72 17.92 1.40
C VAL A 217 3.81 16.84 0.32
N SER A 218 4.88 16.84 -0.48
CA SER A 218 5.10 15.81 -1.51
C SER A 218 5.23 14.41 -0.89
N PHE A 219 5.95 14.28 0.23
CA PHE A 219 6.09 12.98 0.91
C PHE A 219 4.75 12.46 1.40
N VAL A 220 3.98 13.29 2.11
CA VAL A 220 2.65 12.91 2.59
C VAL A 220 1.72 12.60 1.41
N GLY A 221 1.77 13.39 0.35
CA GLY A 221 1.03 13.13 -0.89
C GLY A 221 1.40 11.81 -1.55
N GLY A 222 2.70 11.47 -1.58
CA GLY A 222 3.18 10.18 -2.10
C GLY A 222 2.75 8.99 -1.26
N ALA A 223 2.82 9.09 0.06
CA ALA A 223 2.35 8.06 0.98
C ALA A 223 0.82 7.87 0.87
N ALA A 224 0.05 8.97 0.79
CA ALA A 224 -1.39 8.94 0.59
C ALA A 224 -1.76 8.35 -0.79
N PHE A 225 -1.03 8.71 -1.84
CA PHE A 225 -1.20 8.13 -3.18
C PHE A 225 -0.96 6.61 -3.15
N ALA A 226 0.09 6.18 -2.48
CA ALA A 226 0.38 4.75 -2.30
C ALA A 226 -0.78 4.04 -1.60
N TYR A 227 -1.26 4.58 -0.49
CA TYR A 227 -2.29 3.98 0.33
C TYR A 227 -3.66 3.90 -0.37
N TYR A 228 -4.12 5.01 -0.99
CA TYR A 228 -5.48 5.10 -1.54
C TYR A 228 -5.59 4.66 -3.00
N ILE A 229 -4.53 4.85 -3.80
CA ILE A 229 -4.60 4.68 -5.26
C ILE A 229 -3.80 3.47 -5.73
N LEU A 230 -2.57 3.28 -5.22
CA LEU A 230 -1.67 2.25 -5.73
C LEU A 230 -1.91 0.90 -5.07
N PHE A 231 -2.07 0.88 -3.75
CA PHE A 231 -2.14 -0.34 -2.95
C PHE A 231 -3.39 -1.19 -3.23
N PRO A 232 -4.64 -0.65 -3.34
CA PRO A 232 -5.82 -1.45 -3.59
C PRO A 232 -5.75 -2.29 -4.88
N PRO A 233 -5.41 -1.74 -6.06
CA PRO A 233 -5.27 -2.55 -7.26
C PRO A 233 -4.10 -3.54 -7.19
N ALA A 234 -2.99 -3.19 -6.50
CA ALA A 234 -1.87 -4.10 -6.31
C ALA A 234 -2.27 -5.34 -5.50
N VAL A 235 -2.99 -5.16 -4.38
CA VAL A 235 -3.50 -6.28 -3.57
C VAL A 235 -4.52 -7.10 -4.35
N LYS A 236 -5.47 -6.45 -5.03
CA LYS A 236 -6.47 -7.16 -5.83
C LYS A 236 -5.83 -8.02 -6.92
N TYR A 237 -4.80 -7.51 -7.60
CA TYR A 237 -4.04 -8.27 -8.58
C TYR A 237 -3.35 -9.49 -7.95
N LEU A 238 -2.70 -9.30 -6.78
CA LEU A 238 -2.03 -10.40 -6.07
C LEU A 238 -3.01 -11.48 -5.59
N LEU A 239 -4.17 -11.07 -5.05
CA LEU A 239 -5.21 -12.01 -4.64
C LEU A 239 -5.77 -12.79 -5.84
N GLY A 240 -5.95 -12.13 -6.99
CA GLY A 240 -6.41 -12.77 -8.22
C GLY A 240 -5.44 -13.82 -8.78
N LEU A 241 -4.13 -13.66 -8.59
CA LEU A 241 -3.15 -14.70 -8.96
C LEU A 241 -3.26 -15.95 -8.09
N GLY A 242 -3.87 -15.83 -6.92
CA GLY A 242 -4.04 -16.91 -5.95
C GLY A 242 -5.39 -17.60 -5.99
N GLU A 243 -6.27 -17.35 -6.97
CA GLU A 243 -7.63 -17.92 -7.03
C GLU A 243 -7.64 -19.46 -7.03
N ASP A 244 -6.61 -20.10 -7.62
CA ASP A 244 -6.47 -21.55 -7.64
C ASP A 244 -5.89 -22.13 -6.32
N PHE A 245 -5.52 -21.28 -5.37
CA PHE A 245 -4.86 -21.68 -4.12
C PHE A 245 -5.68 -21.27 -2.90
N ARG A 246 -5.58 -22.03 -1.82
CA ARG A 246 -6.07 -21.60 -0.52
C ARG A 246 -5.12 -20.57 0.08
N LEU A 247 -5.43 -19.28 -0.14
CA LEU A 247 -4.60 -18.18 0.34
C LEU A 247 -4.67 -18.07 1.87
N LEU A 248 -3.50 -18.20 2.50
CA LEU A 248 -3.30 -17.93 3.92
C LEU A 248 -2.38 -16.70 4.02
N LEU A 249 -2.99 -15.51 4.18
CA LEU A 249 -2.25 -14.26 4.24
C LEU A 249 -1.59 -14.09 5.60
N ARG A 250 -0.28 -13.99 5.61
CA ARG A 250 0.49 -13.72 6.81
C ARG A 250 0.42 -12.23 7.16
N ALA A 251 0.14 -11.91 8.43
CA ALA A 251 0.00 -10.53 8.87
C ALA A 251 1.28 -9.71 8.65
N SER A 252 2.45 -10.25 8.98
CA SER A 252 3.72 -9.56 8.78
C SER A 252 3.99 -9.19 7.32
N ASP A 253 3.74 -10.11 6.38
CA ASP A 253 4.00 -9.87 4.95
C ASP A 253 3.12 -8.75 4.41
N TYR A 254 1.86 -8.69 4.88
CA TYR A 254 0.95 -7.61 4.53
C TYR A 254 1.42 -6.24 5.03
N PHE A 255 1.74 -6.14 6.33
CA PHE A 255 2.14 -4.85 6.91
C PHE A 255 3.50 -4.38 6.40
N ASP A 256 4.44 -5.28 6.18
CA ASP A 256 5.71 -4.94 5.54
C ASP A 256 5.49 -4.41 4.12
N PHE A 257 4.61 -5.06 3.36
CA PHE A 257 4.29 -4.64 1.99
C PHE A 257 3.68 -3.24 1.92
N ILE A 258 2.63 -2.96 2.69
CA ILE A 258 1.96 -1.64 2.65
C ILE A 258 2.88 -0.52 3.13
N THR A 259 3.64 -0.76 4.21
CA THR A 259 4.52 0.26 4.80
C THR A 259 5.71 0.57 3.90
N ILE A 260 6.33 -0.44 3.29
CA ILE A 260 7.44 -0.25 2.33
C ILE A 260 6.95 0.52 1.10
N ILE A 261 5.79 0.18 0.54
CA ILE A 261 5.23 0.90 -0.62
C ILE A 261 4.94 2.36 -0.28
N MET A 262 4.32 2.62 0.87
CA MET A 262 4.02 3.99 1.30
C MET A 262 5.31 4.82 1.47
N LEU A 263 6.34 4.23 2.09
CA LEU A 263 7.63 4.89 2.28
C LEU A 263 8.34 5.13 0.95
N ALA A 264 8.40 4.11 0.09
CA ALA A 264 9.02 4.20 -1.23
C ALA A 264 8.35 5.27 -2.10
N MET A 265 7.02 5.28 -2.17
CA MET A 265 6.30 6.30 -2.93
C MET A 265 6.46 7.69 -2.32
N GLY A 266 6.47 7.82 -0.99
CA GLY A 266 6.80 9.07 -0.33
C GLY A 266 8.16 9.63 -0.76
N ILE A 267 9.19 8.78 -0.84
CA ILE A 267 10.52 9.14 -1.32
C ILE A 267 10.50 9.48 -2.82
N ILE A 268 9.82 8.71 -3.64
CA ILE A 268 9.72 8.93 -5.09
C ILE A 268 9.04 10.27 -5.39
N PHE A 269 8.02 10.64 -4.62
CA PHE A 269 7.36 11.93 -4.74
C PHE A 269 8.27 13.13 -4.36
N GLN A 270 9.48 12.89 -3.85
CA GLN A 270 10.49 13.94 -3.70
C GLN A 270 11.12 14.38 -5.03
N MET A 271 10.96 13.60 -6.13
CA MET A 271 11.54 13.96 -7.43
C MET A 271 11.22 15.39 -7.88
N PRO A 272 9.96 15.87 -7.86
CA PRO A 272 9.63 17.24 -8.22
C PRO A 272 10.27 18.29 -7.31
N ALA A 273 10.32 18.04 -5.99
CA ALA A 273 10.91 18.94 -5.02
C ALA A 273 12.44 19.06 -5.18
N ILE A 274 13.11 17.92 -5.38
CA ILE A 274 14.55 17.88 -5.67
C ILE A 274 14.83 18.61 -6.98
N THR A 275 14.04 18.35 -8.03
CA THR A 275 14.18 19.03 -9.34
C THR A 275 13.99 20.54 -9.20
N TYR A 276 13.03 21.00 -8.39
CA TYR A 276 12.84 22.41 -8.11
C TYR A 276 14.11 23.08 -7.61
N VAL A 277 14.75 22.50 -6.60
CA VAL A 277 15.99 23.05 -6.03
C VAL A 277 17.14 23.03 -7.04
N LEU A 278 17.38 21.88 -7.68
CA LEU A 278 18.47 21.73 -8.64
C LEU A 278 18.31 22.66 -9.86
N ALA A 279 17.07 22.91 -10.28
CA ALA A 279 16.77 23.83 -11.36
C ALA A 279 16.96 25.30 -10.93
N ARG A 280 16.62 25.66 -9.69
CA ARG A 280 16.84 27.00 -9.13
C ARG A 280 18.32 27.34 -8.97
N ILE A 281 19.12 26.37 -8.55
CA ILE A 281 20.58 26.52 -8.43
C ILE A 281 21.24 26.53 -9.83
N GLY A 282 20.57 25.97 -10.85
CA GLY A 282 21.07 25.90 -12.23
C GLY A 282 21.89 24.65 -12.54
N ILE A 283 21.88 23.64 -11.65
CA ILE A 283 22.55 22.35 -11.87
C ILE A 283 21.78 21.54 -12.92
N VAL A 284 20.44 21.54 -12.85
CA VAL A 284 19.57 20.82 -13.78
C VAL A 284 18.75 21.80 -14.60
N SER A 285 18.64 21.55 -15.90
CA SER A 285 17.79 22.33 -16.81
C SER A 285 16.70 21.44 -17.42
N ALA A 286 15.58 22.03 -17.83
CA ALA A 286 14.54 21.29 -18.53
C ALA A 286 15.05 20.62 -19.80
N GLY A 287 15.95 21.29 -20.56
CA GLY A 287 16.58 20.70 -21.74
C GLY A 287 17.43 19.47 -21.42
N PHE A 288 18.12 19.47 -20.27
CA PHE A 288 18.86 18.30 -19.81
C PHE A 288 17.91 17.14 -19.52
N LEU A 289 16.82 17.37 -18.75
CA LEU A 289 15.83 16.34 -18.45
C LEU A 289 15.18 15.80 -19.72
N VAL A 290 14.74 16.68 -20.63
CA VAL A 290 14.15 16.24 -21.90
C VAL A 290 15.13 15.41 -22.73
N ARG A 291 16.42 15.74 -22.74
CA ARG A 291 17.42 14.96 -23.49
C ARG A 291 17.70 13.59 -22.85
N SER A 292 17.61 13.52 -21.51
CA SER A 292 17.92 12.31 -20.73
C SER A 292 16.72 11.36 -20.59
N TRP A 293 15.58 11.59 -21.28
CA TRP A 293 14.34 10.83 -21.11
C TRP A 293 14.51 9.31 -21.22
N LYS A 294 15.35 8.84 -22.16
CA LYS A 294 15.60 7.40 -22.36
C LYS A 294 16.24 6.75 -21.12
N ILE A 295 17.25 7.43 -20.56
CA ILE A 295 17.94 6.96 -19.34
C ILE A 295 16.98 7.01 -18.16
N SER A 296 16.20 8.09 -18.05
CA SER A 296 15.23 8.26 -16.96
C SER A 296 14.16 7.17 -16.97
N ILE A 297 13.65 6.78 -18.14
CA ILE A 297 12.70 5.65 -18.25
C ILE A 297 13.35 4.36 -17.75
N VAL A 298 14.56 4.05 -18.16
CA VAL A 298 15.26 2.84 -17.71
C VAL A 298 15.45 2.85 -16.20
N VAL A 299 15.87 3.98 -15.63
CA VAL A 299 16.00 4.13 -14.16
C VAL A 299 14.66 3.95 -13.47
N ILE A 300 13.59 4.57 -13.99
CA ILE A 300 12.23 4.41 -13.44
C ILE A 300 11.80 2.94 -13.47
N LEU A 301 12.02 2.23 -14.56
CA LEU A 301 11.67 0.81 -14.64
C LEU A 301 12.48 -0.05 -13.67
N ILE A 302 13.77 0.24 -13.49
CA ILE A 302 14.60 -0.46 -12.49
C ILE A 302 14.08 -0.19 -11.07
N VAL A 303 13.80 1.07 -10.73
CA VAL A 303 13.25 1.43 -9.40
C VAL A 303 11.88 0.80 -9.21
N ALA A 304 11.01 0.84 -10.22
CA ALA A 304 9.70 0.19 -10.17
C ALA A 304 9.79 -1.32 -9.94
N ALA A 305 10.74 -1.99 -10.61
CA ALA A 305 10.99 -3.42 -10.42
C ALA A 305 11.50 -3.77 -9.02
N VAL A 306 12.29 -2.87 -8.39
CA VAL A 306 12.77 -3.07 -7.01
C VAL A 306 11.67 -2.85 -5.98
N VAL A 307 10.78 -1.86 -6.23
CA VAL A 307 9.67 -1.51 -5.31
C VAL A 307 8.49 -2.46 -5.49
N SER A 308 8.31 -3.03 -6.68
CA SER A 308 7.23 -3.99 -6.95
C SER A 308 7.44 -5.28 -6.14
N PRO A 309 6.41 -5.80 -5.48
CA PRO A 309 6.50 -7.05 -4.70
C PRO A 309 6.69 -8.29 -5.57
N THR A 310 6.29 -8.19 -6.83
CA THR A 310 6.37 -9.27 -7.82
C THR A 310 7.21 -8.83 -9.01
N GLY A 311 7.96 -9.78 -9.59
CA GLY A 311 8.81 -9.52 -10.76
C GLY A 311 8.05 -9.48 -12.09
N ASP A 312 6.72 -9.43 -12.07
CA ASP A 312 5.87 -9.42 -13.26
C ASP A 312 5.72 -8.02 -13.86
N ILE A 313 5.54 -7.97 -15.18
CA ILE A 313 5.42 -6.72 -15.93
C ILE A 313 4.17 -5.90 -15.54
N PRO A 314 2.96 -6.48 -15.38
CA PRO A 314 1.78 -5.70 -15.03
C PRO A 314 1.92 -4.95 -13.71
N ASN A 315 2.41 -5.61 -12.66
CA ASN A 315 2.57 -4.97 -11.36
C ASN A 315 3.71 -3.93 -11.39
N MET A 316 4.84 -4.25 -12.04
CA MET A 316 5.92 -3.28 -12.26
C MET A 316 5.41 -2.01 -12.97
N MET A 317 4.53 -2.14 -13.98
CA MET A 317 3.97 -0.99 -14.70
C MET A 317 3.03 -0.15 -13.82
N LEU A 318 2.33 -0.77 -12.87
CA LEU A 318 1.49 -0.09 -11.88
C LEU A 318 2.33 0.91 -11.06
N PHE A 319 3.56 0.53 -10.68
CA PHE A 319 4.50 1.41 -9.98
C PHE A 319 5.22 2.40 -10.91
N ALA A 320 5.57 1.98 -12.12
CA ALA A 320 6.29 2.83 -13.07
C ALA A 320 5.44 3.99 -13.60
N ALA A 321 4.14 3.80 -13.80
CA ALA A 321 3.26 4.82 -14.36
C ALA A 321 3.25 6.14 -13.56
N PRO A 322 3.02 6.15 -12.23
CA PRO A 322 3.08 7.38 -11.44
C PRO A 322 4.48 8.01 -11.44
N MET A 323 5.56 7.20 -11.47
CA MET A 323 6.92 7.73 -11.55
C MET A 323 7.16 8.47 -12.87
N MET A 324 6.64 7.95 -13.99
CA MET A 324 6.71 8.62 -15.30
C MET A 324 5.96 9.96 -15.28
N VAL A 325 4.78 10.00 -14.66
CA VAL A 325 4.02 11.24 -14.50
C VAL A 325 4.82 12.26 -13.68
N LEU A 326 5.42 11.84 -12.55
CA LEU A 326 6.26 12.72 -11.72
C LEU A 326 7.49 13.23 -12.47
N TYR A 327 8.07 12.41 -13.35
CA TYR A 327 9.17 12.85 -14.22
C TYR A 327 8.73 13.96 -15.17
N VAL A 328 7.57 13.83 -15.82
CA VAL A 328 7.01 14.89 -16.67
C VAL A 328 6.72 16.17 -15.86
N VAL A 329 6.14 16.03 -14.65
CA VAL A 329 5.94 17.15 -13.73
C VAL A 329 7.27 17.82 -13.38
N SER A 330 8.33 17.04 -13.14
CA SER A 330 9.68 17.55 -12.86
C SER A 330 10.26 18.34 -14.02
N ILE A 331 10.01 17.92 -15.27
CA ILE A 331 10.38 18.70 -16.47
C ILE A 331 9.64 20.05 -16.48
N GLY A 332 8.33 20.04 -16.19
CA GLY A 332 7.53 21.27 -16.08
C GLY A 332 8.04 22.24 -15.02
N ILE A 333 8.41 21.71 -13.84
CA ILE A 333 9.01 22.49 -12.77
C ILE A 333 10.34 23.11 -13.21
N ALA A 334 11.20 22.33 -13.87
CA ALA A 334 12.47 22.84 -14.37
C ALA A 334 12.30 23.90 -15.47
N LEU A 335 11.22 23.83 -16.27
CA LEU A 335 10.88 24.87 -17.27
C LEU A 335 10.46 26.19 -16.59
N VAL A 336 9.62 26.12 -15.56
CA VAL A 336 9.05 27.29 -14.89
C VAL A 336 10.06 27.96 -13.98
N PHE A 337 10.79 27.17 -13.19
CA PHE A 337 11.65 27.68 -12.11
C PHE A 337 13.14 27.66 -12.42
N GLY A 338 13.56 27.03 -13.53
CA GLY A 338 14.98 26.95 -13.90
C GLY A 338 15.60 28.32 -14.22
N LYS A 339 16.83 28.51 -13.78
CA LYS A 339 17.64 29.69 -14.19
C LYS A 339 17.83 29.68 -15.71
N LYS A 340 17.44 30.75 -16.41
CA LYS A 340 17.78 30.93 -17.82
C LYS A 340 19.30 31.04 -17.93
N ARG A 341 19.93 30.03 -18.52
CA ARG A 341 21.37 30.08 -18.84
C ARG A 341 21.56 31.15 -19.90
N THR A 342 22.05 32.33 -19.50
CA THR A 342 22.51 33.35 -20.45
C THR A 342 23.66 32.69 -21.24
N LYS A 343 23.45 32.46 -22.53
CA LYS A 343 24.54 32.05 -23.44
C LYS A 343 25.49 33.25 -23.44
N THR A 344 26.61 33.13 -22.75
CA THR A 344 27.76 33.99 -23.02
C THR A 344 28.20 33.67 -24.44
N VAL A 345 27.87 34.54 -25.37
CA VAL A 345 28.45 34.54 -26.72
C VAL A 345 29.88 34.96 -26.50
N GLU A 346 30.81 34.03 -26.48
CA GLU A 346 32.22 34.33 -26.70
C GLU A 346 32.34 34.79 -28.15
N ILE A 347 32.62 36.10 -28.29
CA ILE A 347 33.04 36.73 -29.56
C ILE A 347 34.54 36.55 -29.69
#